data_d6a1e923ace22978bcb0001e6e04d05b
#
_entry.id   d6a1e923ace22978bcb0001e6e04d05b
#
_cell.length_a   1.000
_cell.length_b   1.000
_cell.length_c   1.000
_cell.angle_alpha   90.00
_cell.angle_beta   90.00
_cell.angle_gamma   90.00
#
_symmetry.space_group_name_H-M   'P 1'
#
loop_
_entity.id
_entity.type
_entity.pdbx_description
1 polymer ?
#
loop_
_entity_poly.entity_id
_entity_poly.type
_entity_poly.pdbx_seq_one_letter_code
_entity_poly.pdbx_strand_id
1 'polypeptide(L)'
;MMDLEKIQEMWQNDSTIDPDNLHDESLKIPQLHSKYYTIYNTITLLREKARETYNRIRLERHNYYTGKAPAEVYVEDPFPYKVRDKEALQRYMEADEKLNSIDLKIRYYDVMLKFCLLYTSPSPRDATLSRMPSSA
;
A
#
# COMPACT_ATOMS: atom_id res chain seq x y z
N MET A 1 8.16 8.88 -9.60
CA MET A 1 7.48 8.18 -8.51
C MET A 1 7.84 6.70 -8.54
N MET A 2 8.17 6.13 -7.41
CA MET A 2 8.50 4.70 -7.33
C MET A 2 7.25 3.86 -7.55
N ASP A 3 7.32 2.89 -8.47
CA ASP A 3 6.24 1.95 -8.71
C ASP A 3 6.75 0.50 -8.59
N LEU A 4 5.83 -0.45 -8.57
CA LEU A 4 6.16 -1.86 -8.36
C LEU A 4 7.10 -2.38 -9.45
N GLU A 5 6.84 -2.02 -10.71
CA GLU A 5 7.66 -2.46 -11.84
C GLU A 5 9.09 -1.95 -11.71
N LYS A 6 9.27 -0.70 -11.30
CA LYS A 6 10.60 -0.13 -11.09
C LYS A 6 11.34 -0.86 -9.98
N ILE A 7 10.68 -1.16 -8.87
CA ILE A 7 11.30 -1.87 -7.75
C ILE A 7 11.71 -3.27 -8.18
N GLN A 8 10.85 -3.97 -8.91
CA GLN A 8 11.15 -5.30 -9.41
C GLN A 8 12.32 -5.29 -10.38
N GLU A 9 12.36 -4.32 -11.28
CA GLU A 9 13.47 -4.17 -12.23
C GLU A 9 14.77 -3.84 -11.50
N MET A 10 14.75 -2.91 -10.56
CA MET A 10 15.91 -2.57 -9.75
C MET A 10 16.44 -3.78 -8.99
N TRP A 11 15.55 -4.55 -8.38
CA TRP A 11 15.95 -5.76 -7.64
C TRP A 11 16.52 -6.80 -8.56
N GLN A 12 15.95 -6.99 -9.74
CA GLN A 12 16.44 -7.93 -10.72
C GLN A 12 17.88 -7.61 -11.14
N ASN A 13 18.18 -6.32 -11.34
CA ASN A 13 19.52 -5.86 -11.66
C ASN A 13 20.45 -5.95 -10.45
N ASP A 14 19.99 -5.54 -9.27
CA ASP A 14 20.82 -5.50 -8.06
C ASP A 14 21.11 -6.89 -7.50
N SER A 15 20.23 -7.86 -7.73
CA SER A 15 20.40 -9.23 -7.23
C SER A 15 21.28 -10.11 -8.11
N THR A 16 21.70 -9.60 -9.26
CA THR A 16 22.62 -10.33 -10.15
C THR A 16 24.00 -10.42 -9.50
N ILE A 17 24.50 -11.63 -9.38
CA ILE A 17 25.80 -11.92 -8.74
C ILE A 17 26.81 -12.32 -9.81
N ASP A 18 27.98 -11.67 -9.78
CA ASP A 18 29.11 -12.04 -10.61
C ASP A 18 29.89 -13.15 -9.89
N PRO A 19 29.87 -14.41 -10.38
CA PRO A 19 30.54 -15.51 -9.71
C PRO A 19 32.07 -15.38 -9.70
N ASP A 20 32.62 -14.56 -10.60
CA ASP A 20 34.08 -14.36 -10.67
C ASP A 20 34.56 -13.31 -9.67
N ASN A 21 33.65 -12.63 -8.99
CA ASN A 21 33.98 -11.49 -8.12
C ASN A 21 33.18 -11.53 -6.82
N LEU A 22 33.13 -12.70 -6.20
CA LEU A 22 32.29 -12.94 -5.01
C LEU A 22 32.64 -12.02 -3.83
N HIS A 23 33.91 -11.67 -3.67
CA HIS A 23 34.31 -10.77 -2.59
C HIS A 23 33.69 -9.40 -2.74
N ASP A 24 33.78 -8.80 -3.93
CA ASP A 24 33.18 -7.50 -4.21
C ASP A 24 31.65 -7.56 -4.13
N GLU A 25 31.06 -8.66 -4.58
CA GLU A 25 29.63 -8.87 -4.50
C GLU A 25 29.15 -8.93 -3.04
N SER A 26 29.93 -9.57 -2.16
CA SER A 26 29.56 -9.64 -0.74
C SER A 26 29.59 -8.28 -0.07
N LEU A 27 30.44 -7.37 -0.51
CA LEU A 27 30.50 -6.01 0.02
C LEU A 27 29.29 -5.15 -0.35
N LYS A 28 28.57 -5.51 -1.40
CA LYS A 28 27.38 -4.81 -1.85
C LYS A 28 26.15 -5.09 -0.98
N ILE A 29 26.14 -6.21 -0.24
CA ILE A 29 24.97 -6.65 0.51
C ILE A 29 24.47 -5.61 1.51
N PRO A 30 25.32 -5.01 2.38
CA PRO A 30 24.85 -3.99 3.30
C PRO A 30 24.31 -2.75 2.60
N GLN A 31 24.90 -2.37 1.46
CA GLN A 31 24.44 -1.24 0.67
C GLN A 31 23.08 -1.49 0.06
N LEU A 32 22.86 -2.69 -0.48
CA LEU A 32 21.57 -3.09 -1.03
C LEU A 32 20.51 -3.13 0.05
N HIS A 33 20.83 -3.67 1.21
CA HIS A 33 19.91 -3.70 2.34
C HIS A 33 19.49 -2.29 2.75
N SER A 34 20.44 -1.38 2.88
CA SER A 34 20.16 0.01 3.22
C SER A 34 19.29 0.69 2.17
N LYS A 35 19.57 0.44 0.89
CA LYS A 35 18.79 0.99 -0.23
C LYS A 35 17.33 0.55 -0.17
N TYR A 36 17.08 -0.75 -0.03
CA TYR A 36 15.72 -1.29 -0.03
C TYR A 36 14.99 -1.00 1.26
N TYR A 37 15.70 -0.88 2.36
CA TYR A 37 15.11 -0.43 3.62
C TYR A 37 14.61 1.02 3.52
N THR A 38 15.37 1.88 2.87
CA THR A 38 14.95 3.27 2.61
C THR A 38 13.72 3.30 1.71
N ILE A 39 13.68 2.47 0.67
CA ILE A 39 12.52 2.36 -0.21
C ILE A 39 11.31 1.87 0.58
N TYR A 40 11.49 0.86 1.40
CA TYR A 40 10.43 0.33 2.26
C TYR A 40 9.84 1.42 3.16
N ASN A 41 10.69 2.19 3.83
CA ASN A 41 10.24 3.27 4.70
C ASN A 41 9.48 4.35 3.93
N THR A 42 9.96 4.71 2.74
CA THR A 42 9.31 5.70 1.90
C THR A 42 7.92 5.23 1.48
N ILE A 43 7.79 3.98 1.06
CA ILE A 43 6.51 3.41 0.66
C ILE A 43 5.56 3.31 1.84
N THR A 44 6.08 2.95 3.03
CA THR A 44 5.26 2.89 4.24
C THR A 44 4.63 4.26 4.54
N LEU A 45 5.40 5.33 4.41
CA LEU A 45 4.89 6.68 4.63
C LEU A 45 3.86 7.09 3.56
N LEU A 46 4.10 6.72 2.31
CA LEU A 46 3.14 6.97 1.24
C LEU A 46 1.83 6.21 1.48
N ARG A 47 1.93 4.98 1.95
CA ARG A 47 0.77 4.17 2.30
C ARG A 47 -0.04 4.81 3.43
N GLU A 48 0.64 5.29 4.48
CA GLU A 48 -0.04 5.95 5.59
C GLU A 48 -0.72 7.25 5.15
N LYS A 49 -0.07 8.01 4.26
CA LYS A 49 -0.67 9.21 3.69
C LYS A 49 -1.92 8.88 2.87
N ALA A 50 -1.87 7.82 2.09
CA ALA A 50 -3.03 7.36 1.33
C ALA A 50 -4.16 6.90 2.25
N ARG A 51 -3.84 6.29 3.38
CA ARG A 51 -4.82 5.88 4.39
C ARG A 51 -5.51 7.08 5.03
N GLU A 52 -4.76 8.14 5.33
CA GLU A 52 -5.35 9.38 5.84
C GLU A 52 -6.32 9.99 4.82
N THR A 53 -5.92 10.00 3.56
CA THR A 53 -6.78 10.48 2.48
C THR A 53 -8.04 9.63 2.37
N TYR A 54 -7.90 8.32 2.47
CA TYR A 54 -9.04 7.40 2.45
C TYR A 54 -10.02 7.70 3.58
N ASN A 55 -9.52 7.89 4.80
CA ASN A 55 -10.37 8.16 5.95
C ASN A 55 -11.13 9.48 5.80
N ARG A 56 -10.46 10.50 5.27
CA ARG A 56 -11.09 11.80 5.01
C ARG A 56 -12.17 11.70 3.95
N ILE A 57 -11.89 11.04 2.84
CA ILE A 57 -12.86 10.88 1.76
C ILE A 57 -14.00 9.96 2.19
N ARG A 58 -13.71 8.96 3.01
CA ARG A 58 -14.75 8.12 3.57
C ARG A 58 -15.76 8.93 4.36
N LEU A 59 -15.30 9.88 5.18
CA LEU A 59 -16.20 10.77 5.92
C LEU A 59 -17.00 11.66 4.96
N GLU A 60 -16.35 12.23 3.94
CA GLU A 60 -17.03 13.06 2.95
C GLU A 60 -18.13 12.27 2.21
N ARG A 61 -17.81 11.04 1.80
CA ARG A 61 -18.78 10.21 1.08
C ARG A 61 -19.89 9.71 2.00
N HIS A 62 -19.58 9.42 3.25
CA HIS A 62 -20.60 9.09 4.24
C HIS A 62 -21.60 10.24 4.40
N ASN A 63 -21.09 11.45 4.54
CA ASN A 63 -21.94 12.64 4.64
C ASN A 63 -22.75 12.87 3.38
N TYR A 64 -22.16 12.62 2.20
CA TYR A 64 -22.87 12.74 0.93
C TYR A 64 -24.05 11.78 0.86
N TYR A 65 -23.84 10.50 1.18
CA TYR A 65 -24.91 9.50 1.10
C TYR A 65 -25.98 9.66 2.18
N THR A 66 -25.62 10.26 3.30
CA THR A 66 -26.59 10.48 4.40
C THR A 66 -27.28 11.85 4.35
N GLY A 67 -27.01 12.65 3.32
CA GLY A 67 -27.65 13.95 3.13
C GLY A 67 -27.06 15.08 3.97
N LYS A 68 -25.89 14.88 4.57
CA LYS A 68 -25.24 15.87 5.44
C LYS A 68 -24.17 16.71 4.75
N ALA A 69 -23.89 16.44 3.48
CA ALA A 69 -22.92 17.21 2.73
C ALA A 69 -23.43 18.61 2.41
N PRO A 70 -22.53 19.58 2.11
CA PRO A 70 -22.96 20.91 1.68
C PRO A 70 -23.83 20.86 0.43
N ALA A 71 -24.76 21.81 0.32
CA ALA A 71 -25.69 21.87 -0.81
C ALA A 71 -24.97 21.93 -2.17
N GLU A 72 -23.80 22.55 -2.20
CA GLU A 72 -22.99 22.69 -3.41
C GLU A 72 -22.59 21.35 -4.01
N VAL A 73 -22.32 20.38 -3.13
CA VAL A 73 -21.94 19.02 -3.56
C VAL A 73 -23.09 18.36 -4.33
N TYR A 74 -24.32 18.55 -3.88
CA TYR A 74 -25.50 17.97 -4.54
C TYR A 74 -25.88 18.68 -5.83
N VAL A 75 -25.44 19.91 -6.00
CA VAL A 75 -25.64 20.65 -7.25
C VAL A 75 -24.75 20.05 -8.36
N GLU A 76 -23.49 19.74 -8.01
CA GLU A 76 -22.54 19.16 -8.97
C GLU A 76 -22.80 17.68 -9.21
N ASP A 77 -23.17 16.95 -8.16
CA ASP A 77 -23.36 15.49 -8.20
C ASP A 77 -24.60 15.13 -7.40
N PRO A 78 -25.80 15.22 -8.01
CA PRO A 78 -27.04 14.93 -7.30
C PRO A 78 -27.15 13.45 -6.93
N PHE A 79 -27.64 13.21 -5.74
CA PHE A 79 -27.91 11.85 -5.24
C PHE A 79 -29.43 11.72 -5.04
N PRO A 80 -30.14 11.08 -5.97
CA PRO A 80 -31.60 11.04 -5.95
C PRO A 80 -32.18 10.02 -4.98
N TYR A 81 -31.34 9.19 -4.36
CA TYR A 81 -31.80 8.14 -3.47
C TYR A 81 -31.74 8.55 -2.02
N LYS A 82 -32.59 7.92 -1.21
CA LYS A 82 -32.51 8.07 0.25
C LYS A 82 -32.02 6.78 0.86
N VAL A 83 -30.94 6.88 1.64
CA VAL A 83 -30.40 5.75 2.37
C VAL A 83 -31.11 5.70 3.74
N ARG A 84 -31.86 4.63 3.97
CA ARG A 84 -32.69 4.51 5.17
C ARG A 84 -32.09 3.61 6.24
N ASP A 85 -31.23 2.70 5.88
CA ASP A 85 -30.61 1.76 6.81
C ASP A 85 -29.12 1.67 6.63
N LYS A 86 -28.45 1.05 7.60
CA LYS A 86 -27.00 0.89 7.57
C LYS A 86 -26.52 -0.03 6.45
N GLU A 87 -27.31 -1.02 6.11
CA GLU A 87 -26.93 -1.98 5.05
C GLU A 87 -26.91 -1.31 3.68
N ALA A 88 -27.92 -0.49 3.39
CA ALA A 88 -27.94 0.27 2.15
C ALA A 88 -26.78 1.26 2.08
N LEU A 89 -26.51 1.97 3.17
CA LEU A 89 -25.39 2.88 3.27
C LEU A 89 -24.07 2.17 2.98
N GLN A 90 -23.88 1.01 3.57
CA GLN A 90 -22.67 0.22 3.38
C GLN A 90 -22.49 -0.18 1.93
N ARG A 91 -23.55 -0.59 1.25
CA ARG A 91 -23.48 -0.95 -0.18
C ARG A 91 -23.06 0.24 -1.04
N TYR A 92 -23.62 1.42 -0.79
CA TYR A 92 -23.21 2.62 -1.52
C TYR A 92 -21.75 2.99 -1.23
N MET A 93 -21.31 2.86 0.00
CA MET A 93 -19.93 3.13 0.36
C MET A 93 -18.96 2.14 -0.28
N GLU A 94 -19.31 0.86 -0.30
CA GLU A 94 -18.49 -0.18 -0.93
C GLU A 94 -18.38 -0.03 -2.44
N ALA A 95 -19.43 0.49 -3.07
CA ALA A 95 -19.46 0.70 -4.52
C ALA A 95 -18.93 2.08 -4.93
N ASP A 96 -18.52 2.91 -3.99
CA ASP A 96 -18.06 4.27 -4.27
C ASP A 96 -16.73 4.24 -5.01
N GLU A 97 -16.69 4.85 -6.21
CA GLU A 97 -15.50 4.84 -7.05
C GLU A 97 -14.33 5.60 -6.43
N LYS A 98 -14.60 6.70 -5.74
CA LYS A 98 -13.55 7.50 -5.11
C LYS A 98 -12.87 6.71 -3.98
N LEU A 99 -13.66 6.03 -3.16
CA LEU A 99 -13.13 5.20 -2.10
C LEU A 99 -12.37 4.00 -2.65
N ASN A 100 -12.92 3.36 -3.66
CA ASN A 100 -12.30 2.17 -4.25
C ASN A 100 -10.98 2.50 -4.93
N SER A 101 -10.86 3.66 -5.56
CA SER A 101 -9.60 4.05 -6.21
C SER A 101 -8.49 4.27 -5.18
N ILE A 102 -8.80 4.87 -4.03
CA ILE A 102 -7.81 5.07 -2.97
C ILE A 102 -7.48 3.76 -2.27
N ASP A 103 -8.48 2.91 -2.04
CA ASP A 103 -8.26 1.59 -1.46
C ASP A 103 -7.36 0.74 -2.36
N LEU A 104 -7.55 0.80 -3.67
CA LEU A 104 -6.68 0.12 -4.62
C LEU A 104 -5.25 0.64 -4.54
N LYS A 105 -5.08 1.94 -4.36
CA LYS A 105 -3.76 2.55 -4.19
C LYS A 105 -3.08 2.04 -2.91
N ILE A 106 -3.83 1.93 -1.81
CA ILE A 106 -3.31 1.38 -0.55
C ILE A 106 -2.88 -0.07 -0.75
N ARG A 107 -3.70 -0.87 -1.41
CA ARG A 107 -3.37 -2.27 -1.71
C ARG A 107 -2.15 -2.39 -2.60
N TYR A 108 -1.99 -1.48 -3.54
CA TYR A 108 -0.82 -1.42 -4.39
C TYR A 108 0.45 -1.19 -3.56
N TYR A 109 0.40 -0.25 -2.62
CA TYR A 109 1.53 -0.04 -1.71
C TYR A 109 1.80 -1.27 -0.84
N ASP A 110 0.76 -1.98 -0.41
CA ASP A 110 0.93 -3.22 0.35
C ASP A 110 1.68 -4.29 -0.46
N VAL A 111 1.37 -4.41 -1.74
CA VAL A 111 2.07 -5.35 -2.64
C VAL A 111 3.54 -4.95 -2.77
N MET A 112 3.83 -3.66 -2.92
CA MET A 112 5.20 -3.16 -2.98
C MET A 112 5.97 -3.46 -1.69
N LEU A 113 5.34 -3.25 -0.54
CA LEU A 113 5.95 -3.53 0.76
C LEU A 113 6.23 -5.02 0.93
N LYS A 114 5.30 -5.88 0.51
CA LYS A 114 5.52 -7.33 0.53
C LYS A 114 6.70 -7.72 -0.33
N PHE A 115 6.82 -7.15 -1.51
CA PHE A 115 7.95 -7.42 -2.39
C PHE A 115 9.25 -7.04 -1.70
N CYS A 116 9.31 -5.86 -1.09
CA CYS A 116 10.51 -5.42 -0.39
C CYS A 116 10.88 -6.36 0.76
N LEU A 117 9.90 -6.85 1.51
CA LEU A 117 10.17 -7.75 2.63
C LEU A 117 10.60 -9.14 2.18
N LEU A 118 9.95 -9.70 1.16
CA LEU A 118 10.20 -11.08 0.75
C LEU A 118 11.48 -11.24 -0.04
N TYR A 119 11.82 -10.27 -0.88
CA TYR A 119 12.91 -10.41 -1.84
C TYR A 119 14.14 -9.58 -1.48
N THR A 120 14.00 -8.61 -0.59
CA THR A 120 15.12 -7.74 -0.21
C THR A 120 15.54 -7.89 1.23
N SER A 121 14.86 -8.73 2.01
CA SER A 121 15.24 -9.02 3.38
C SER A 121 16.60 -9.72 3.41
N PRO A 122 17.53 -9.28 4.26
CA PRO A 122 18.84 -9.92 4.35
C PRO A 122 18.78 -11.33 4.94
N SER A 123 17.70 -11.69 5.62
CA SER A 123 17.57 -12.98 6.26
C SER A 123 16.13 -13.48 6.15
N PRO A 124 15.80 -14.20 5.06
CA PRO A 124 14.50 -14.87 4.96
C PRO A 124 14.26 -15.83 6.12
N ARG A 125 15.31 -16.31 6.72
CA ARG A 125 15.26 -17.23 7.85
C ARG A 125 14.65 -16.57 9.09
N ASP A 126 14.98 -15.31 9.34
CA ASP A 126 14.43 -14.58 10.47
C ASP A 126 12.91 -14.38 10.31
N ALA A 127 12.47 -14.09 9.12
CA ALA A 127 11.04 -13.97 8.82
C ALA A 127 10.31 -15.31 9.07
N THR A 128 10.95 -16.41 8.73
CA THR A 128 10.42 -17.75 8.98
C THR A 128 10.36 -18.06 10.47
N LEU A 129 11.41 -17.74 11.19
CA LEU A 129 11.49 -17.97 12.63
C LEU A 129 10.46 -17.13 13.39
N SER A 130 10.23 -15.91 12.98
CA SER A 130 9.23 -15.06 13.62
C SER A 130 7.81 -15.57 13.39
N ARG A 131 7.58 -16.37 12.37
CA ARG A 131 6.31 -17.02 12.10
C ARG A 131 6.14 -18.35 12.77
N MET A 132 7.23 -18.92 13.25
CA MET A 132 7.12 -20.08 14.08
C MET A 132 6.74 -19.59 15.46
N PRO A 133 5.45 -19.49 15.76
CA PRO A 133 5.11 -19.24 17.14
C PRO A 133 5.73 -20.37 17.88
N SER A 134 6.35 -20.06 18.90
CA SER A 134 6.73 -21.04 19.90
C SER A 134 5.54 -21.90 20.23
N SER A 135 5.02 -22.55 19.26
CA SER A 135 3.96 -23.53 19.39
C SER A 135 4.46 -24.72 20.16
N ALA A 136 5.46 -24.53 20.78
CA ALA A 136 5.88 -25.55 21.70
C ALA A 136 5.19 -25.33 23.01
#